data_ea21de17c8866f6392386c2b34ce16e1
#
_entry.id   ea21de17c8866f6392386c2b34ce16e1
#
_cell.length_a   1.000
_cell.length_b   1.000
_cell.length_c   1.000
_cell.angle_alpha   90.00
_cell.angle_beta   90.00
_cell.angle_gamma   90.00
#
_symmetry.space_group_name_H-M   'P 1'
#
loop_
_entity.id
_entity.type
_entity.pdbx_description
1 polymer ?
#
loop_
_entity_poly.entity_id
_entity_poly.type
_entity_poly.pdbx_seq_one_letter_code
_entity_poly.pdbx_strand_id
1 'polypeptide(L)'
;NPIYIGDYDMQKLLTELKKENSWLHLSDATVLQKTLSNLDRAYKNFFKKPDQFEKPKFKSRKHRSQSFTGRANKSKSGKTSVYVAGNHYVYVPKLGFIKTSKTTRINGQIKEYTVIRESFGDYYISFQIEEPDRELLVKTKQLMGGDLGLTHLLTLSNGLKFPKFSPGQTLALSLKAQSKASKSM
;
A
#
# COMPACT_ATOMS: atom_id res chain seq x y z
N ASN A 1 -19.14 -33.47 14.29
CA ASN A 1 -18.55 -32.16 14.62
C ASN A 1 -17.88 -31.60 13.37
N PRO A 2 -18.17 -30.38 12.97
CA PRO A 2 -17.49 -29.76 11.84
C PRO A 2 -15.98 -29.66 12.13
N ILE A 3 -15.16 -30.20 11.25
CA ILE A 3 -13.70 -30.13 11.35
C ILE A 3 -13.30 -28.76 10.85
N TYR A 4 -12.67 -27.93 11.69
CA TYR A 4 -12.09 -26.68 11.29
C TYR A 4 -10.77 -26.93 10.56
N ILE A 5 -10.67 -26.47 9.30
CA ILE A 5 -9.43 -26.55 8.50
C ILE A 5 -8.73 -25.19 8.59
N GLY A 6 -7.61 -25.15 9.29
CA GLY A 6 -6.80 -23.94 9.46
C GLY A 6 -5.91 -23.61 8.27
N ASP A 7 -5.26 -22.43 8.30
CA ASP A 7 -4.35 -21.94 7.23
C ASP A 7 -3.29 -22.98 6.85
N TYR A 8 -2.66 -23.65 7.82
CA TYR A 8 -1.64 -24.66 7.57
C TYR A 8 -2.17 -25.87 6.78
N ASP A 9 -3.34 -26.38 7.15
CA ASP A 9 -3.94 -27.52 6.47
C ASP A 9 -4.44 -27.14 5.07
N MET A 10 -4.98 -25.92 4.92
CA MET A 10 -5.34 -25.40 3.59
C MET A 10 -4.12 -25.27 2.68
N GLN A 11 -2.93 -24.92 3.19
CA GLN A 11 -1.70 -24.86 2.39
C GLN A 11 -1.23 -26.24 1.93
N LYS A 12 -1.42 -27.29 2.75
CA LYS A 12 -1.17 -28.68 2.31
C LYS A 12 -2.13 -29.07 1.19
N LEU A 13 -3.43 -28.82 1.36
CA LEU A 13 -4.44 -29.06 0.32
C LEU A 13 -4.14 -28.30 -0.96
N LEU A 14 -3.65 -27.06 -0.86
CA LEU A 14 -3.22 -26.29 -2.03
C LEU A 14 -2.08 -26.97 -2.79
N THR A 15 -1.16 -27.64 -2.09
CA THR A 15 -0.06 -28.37 -2.71
C THR A 15 -0.58 -29.57 -3.53
N GLU A 16 -1.54 -30.31 -3.00
CA GLU A 16 -2.22 -31.40 -3.74
C GLU A 16 -3.02 -30.84 -4.93
N LEU A 17 -3.81 -29.79 -4.70
CA LEU A 17 -4.62 -29.15 -5.73
C LEU A 17 -3.77 -28.65 -6.92
N LYS A 18 -2.55 -28.20 -6.68
CA LYS A 18 -1.62 -27.78 -7.72
C LYS A 18 -1.15 -28.93 -8.62
N LYS A 19 -1.08 -30.16 -8.09
CA LYS A 19 -0.73 -31.33 -8.91
C LYS A 19 -1.82 -31.63 -9.93
N GLU A 20 -3.07 -31.45 -9.53
CA GLU A 20 -4.24 -31.68 -10.39
C GLU A 20 -4.53 -30.50 -11.35
N ASN A 21 -4.19 -29.27 -10.91
CA ASN A 21 -4.54 -28.04 -11.60
C ASN A 21 -3.28 -27.23 -11.97
N SER A 22 -2.69 -27.56 -13.13
CA SER A 22 -1.45 -26.92 -13.60
C SER A 22 -1.53 -25.41 -13.79
N TRP A 23 -2.71 -24.86 -14.09
CA TRP A 23 -2.93 -23.42 -14.24
C TRP A 23 -2.63 -22.60 -12.95
N LEU A 24 -2.70 -23.23 -11.77
CA LEU A 24 -2.34 -22.60 -10.51
C LEU A 24 -0.85 -22.19 -10.43
N HIS A 25 0.01 -22.82 -11.25
CA HIS A 25 1.42 -22.45 -11.35
C HIS A 25 1.68 -21.15 -12.12
N LEU A 26 0.67 -20.64 -12.83
CA LEU A 26 0.74 -19.32 -13.46
C LEU A 26 0.71 -18.19 -12.42
N SER A 27 0.13 -18.44 -11.26
CA SER A 27 0.08 -17.50 -10.15
C SER A 27 1.32 -17.61 -9.27
N ASP A 28 1.75 -16.49 -8.68
CA ASP A 28 2.80 -16.52 -7.66
C ASP A 28 2.33 -17.33 -6.44
N ALA A 29 3.21 -18.20 -5.91
CA ALA A 29 2.89 -19.06 -4.78
C ALA A 29 2.52 -18.24 -3.53
N THR A 30 3.16 -17.08 -3.33
CA THR A 30 2.87 -16.21 -2.18
C THR A 30 1.48 -15.58 -2.25
N VAL A 31 0.99 -15.31 -3.46
CA VAL A 31 -0.39 -14.81 -3.68
C VAL A 31 -1.41 -15.87 -3.30
N LEU A 32 -1.21 -17.11 -3.72
CA LEU A 32 -2.11 -18.22 -3.37
C LEU A 32 -2.13 -18.47 -1.85
N GLN A 33 -0.95 -18.51 -1.22
CA GLN A 33 -0.83 -18.65 0.24
C GLN A 33 -1.51 -17.51 0.98
N LYS A 34 -1.30 -16.26 0.52
CA LYS A 34 -1.93 -15.09 1.16
C LYS A 34 -3.45 -15.11 1.03
N THR A 35 -3.97 -15.61 -0.08
CA THR A 35 -5.40 -15.78 -0.29
C THR A 35 -5.99 -16.75 0.74
N LEU A 36 -5.32 -17.89 1.00
CA LEU A 36 -5.76 -18.85 2.02
C LEU A 36 -5.67 -18.26 3.43
N SER A 37 -4.58 -17.57 3.76
CA SER A 37 -4.44 -16.89 5.07
C SER A 37 -5.51 -15.81 5.28
N ASN A 38 -5.90 -15.09 4.22
CA ASN A 38 -6.98 -14.11 4.29
C ASN A 38 -8.34 -14.78 4.49
N LEU A 39 -8.58 -15.93 3.84
CA LEU A 39 -9.80 -16.73 4.02
C LEU A 39 -9.92 -17.24 5.46
N ASP A 40 -8.86 -17.85 5.99
CA ASP A 40 -8.78 -18.31 7.37
C ASP A 40 -9.09 -17.19 8.37
N ARG A 41 -8.47 -16.01 8.17
CA ARG A 41 -8.71 -14.84 9.01
C ARG A 41 -10.15 -14.36 8.92
N ALA A 42 -10.75 -14.37 7.72
CA ALA A 42 -12.12 -13.94 7.53
C ALA A 42 -13.11 -14.86 8.27
N TYR A 43 -12.91 -16.19 8.20
CA TYR A 43 -13.72 -17.13 8.98
C TYR A 43 -13.50 -17.01 10.48
N LYS A 44 -12.25 -16.85 10.94
CA LYS A 44 -11.96 -16.60 12.36
C LYS A 44 -12.67 -15.34 12.88
N ASN A 45 -12.67 -14.27 12.10
CA ASN A 45 -13.38 -13.04 12.48
C ASN A 45 -14.89 -13.25 12.54
N PHE A 46 -15.47 -13.94 11.55
CA PHE A 46 -16.89 -14.29 11.54
C PHE A 46 -17.28 -15.11 12.77
N PHE A 47 -16.53 -16.16 13.12
CA PHE A 47 -16.84 -16.99 14.29
C PHE A 47 -16.60 -16.28 15.63
N LYS A 48 -15.60 -15.38 15.70
CA LYS A 48 -15.33 -14.62 16.94
C LYS A 48 -16.34 -13.51 17.21
N LYS A 49 -16.82 -12.85 16.15
CA LYS A 49 -17.66 -11.65 16.24
C LYS A 49 -18.73 -11.66 15.14
N PRO A 50 -19.72 -12.56 15.21
CA PRO A 50 -20.74 -12.73 14.17
C PRO A 50 -21.56 -11.46 13.96
N ASP A 51 -21.72 -10.64 15.01
CA ASP A 51 -22.48 -9.37 14.96
C ASP A 51 -21.74 -8.27 14.15
N GLN A 52 -20.44 -8.38 13.98
CA GLN A 52 -19.60 -7.39 13.28
C GLN A 52 -19.14 -7.86 11.91
N PHE A 53 -19.02 -9.15 11.69
CA PHE A 53 -18.49 -9.73 10.47
C PHE A 53 -19.49 -10.72 9.86
N GLU A 54 -19.83 -10.50 8.61
CA GLU A 54 -20.64 -11.44 7.85
C GLU A 54 -19.82 -12.68 7.46
N LYS A 55 -20.53 -13.78 7.15
CA LYS A 55 -19.92 -14.98 6.57
C LYS A 55 -19.20 -14.62 5.28
N PRO A 56 -17.94 -15.06 5.10
CA PRO A 56 -17.19 -14.80 3.87
C PRO A 56 -17.94 -15.27 2.63
N LYS A 57 -18.00 -14.41 1.61
CA LYS A 57 -18.67 -14.68 0.33
C LYS A 57 -17.64 -14.73 -0.79
N PHE A 58 -17.89 -15.50 -1.84
CA PHE A 58 -17.06 -15.51 -3.02
C PHE A 58 -17.05 -14.14 -3.71
N LYS A 59 -15.86 -13.66 -4.05
CA LYS A 59 -15.70 -12.41 -4.78
C LYS A 59 -16.10 -12.62 -6.25
N SER A 60 -17.13 -11.93 -6.71
CA SER A 60 -17.58 -12.01 -8.09
C SER A 60 -16.62 -11.27 -9.03
N ARG A 61 -16.45 -11.80 -10.27
CA ARG A 61 -15.73 -11.09 -11.35
C ARG A 61 -16.39 -9.77 -11.77
N LYS A 62 -17.66 -9.58 -11.42
CA LYS A 62 -18.42 -8.34 -11.68
C LYS A 62 -18.15 -7.25 -10.65
N HIS A 63 -17.39 -7.52 -9.57
CA HIS A 63 -17.00 -6.48 -8.63
C HIS A 63 -16.18 -5.41 -9.32
N ARG A 64 -16.51 -4.15 -9.00
CA ARG A 64 -15.89 -2.97 -9.59
C ARG A 64 -14.37 -2.93 -9.40
N SER A 65 -13.89 -3.30 -8.22
CA SER A 65 -12.47 -3.37 -7.92
C SER A 65 -12.04 -4.83 -7.69
N GLN A 66 -10.94 -5.22 -8.30
CA GLN A 66 -10.33 -6.53 -8.11
C GLN A 66 -8.90 -6.38 -7.62
N SER A 67 -8.48 -7.20 -6.68
CA SER A 67 -7.15 -7.12 -6.12
C SER A 67 -6.61 -8.47 -5.71
N PHE A 68 -5.30 -8.60 -5.73
CA PHE A 68 -4.59 -9.71 -5.11
C PHE A 68 -3.40 -9.20 -4.33
N THR A 69 -3.04 -9.91 -3.27
CA THR A 69 -1.92 -9.58 -2.40
C THR A 69 -0.92 -10.72 -2.38
N GLY A 70 0.36 -10.40 -2.53
CA GLY A 70 1.46 -11.35 -2.39
C GLY A 70 2.45 -10.87 -1.33
N ARG A 71 3.31 -11.80 -0.87
CA ARG A 71 4.41 -11.50 0.06
C ARG A 71 5.69 -11.25 -0.71
N ALA A 72 6.45 -10.26 -0.28
CA ALA A 72 7.78 -10.00 -0.80
C ALA A 72 8.80 -10.82 0.00
N ASN A 73 9.13 -12.00 -0.51
CA ASN A 73 10.10 -12.89 0.14
C ASN A 73 11.52 -12.35 -0.04
N LYS A 74 12.33 -12.47 0.99
CA LYS A 74 13.75 -12.15 0.96
C LYS A 74 14.55 -13.40 0.66
N SER A 75 15.42 -13.35 -0.35
CA SER A 75 16.34 -14.44 -0.66
C SER A 75 17.47 -14.51 0.38
N LYS A 76 18.21 -15.61 0.41
CA LYS A 76 19.43 -15.77 1.25
C LYS A 76 20.47 -14.67 0.96
N SER A 77 20.51 -14.14 -0.28
CA SER A 77 21.37 -13.03 -0.70
C SER A 77 20.87 -11.65 -0.30
N GLY A 78 19.76 -11.55 0.44
CA GLY A 78 19.20 -10.29 0.90
C GLY A 78 18.30 -9.57 -0.12
N LYS A 79 18.22 -10.04 -1.37
CA LYS A 79 17.35 -9.45 -2.40
C LYS A 79 15.89 -9.81 -2.15
N THR A 80 15.00 -8.84 -2.24
CA THR A 80 13.55 -9.05 -2.17
C THR A 80 13.01 -9.52 -3.51
N SER A 81 11.99 -10.39 -3.48
CA SER A 81 11.34 -10.89 -4.71
C SER A 81 10.54 -9.81 -5.44
N VAL A 82 10.19 -8.72 -4.76
CA VAL A 82 9.51 -7.55 -5.30
C VAL A 82 10.35 -6.31 -4.98
N TYR A 83 10.60 -5.48 -5.96
CA TYR A 83 11.41 -4.28 -5.78
C TYR A 83 11.09 -3.20 -6.82
N VAL A 84 11.42 -1.96 -6.47
CA VAL A 84 11.33 -0.81 -7.37
C VAL A 84 12.64 -0.74 -8.17
N ALA A 85 12.53 -0.70 -9.48
CA ALA A 85 13.64 -0.61 -10.42
C ALA A 85 13.65 0.78 -11.09
N GLY A 86 14.51 1.66 -10.61
CA GLY A 86 14.57 3.05 -11.10
C GLY A 86 13.31 3.85 -10.78
N ASN A 87 13.00 4.86 -11.58
CA ASN A 87 11.93 5.82 -11.28
C ASN A 87 10.54 5.40 -11.80
N HIS A 88 10.47 4.39 -12.68
CA HIS A 88 9.24 4.07 -13.41
C HIS A 88 8.96 2.59 -13.55
N TYR A 89 9.67 1.71 -12.87
CA TYR A 89 9.45 0.27 -12.98
C TYR A 89 9.37 -0.39 -11.61
N VAL A 90 8.49 -1.37 -11.52
CA VAL A 90 8.37 -2.29 -10.39
C VAL A 90 8.49 -3.71 -10.91
N TYR A 91 9.34 -4.51 -10.31
CA TYR A 91 9.41 -5.93 -10.58
C TYR A 91 8.48 -6.70 -9.62
N VAL A 92 7.60 -7.52 -10.20
CA VAL A 92 6.68 -8.40 -9.46
C VAL A 92 6.83 -9.83 -10.02
N PRO A 93 6.98 -10.86 -9.15
CA PRO A 93 7.08 -12.25 -9.61
C PRO A 93 5.91 -12.65 -10.51
N LYS A 94 6.19 -13.42 -11.55
CA LYS A 94 5.24 -13.86 -12.59
C LYS A 94 4.72 -12.75 -13.52
N LEU A 95 4.75 -11.48 -13.12
CA LEU A 95 4.37 -10.34 -13.97
C LEU A 95 5.58 -9.67 -14.63
N GLY A 96 6.79 -9.84 -14.06
CA GLY A 96 8.00 -9.19 -14.56
C GLY A 96 8.07 -7.71 -14.24
N PHE A 97 8.70 -6.93 -15.11
CA PHE A 97 8.83 -5.48 -14.97
C PHE A 97 7.56 -4.77 -15.44
N ILE A 98 6.92 -4.06 -14.53
CA ILE A 98 5.71 -3.27 -14.80
C ILE A 98 6.10 -1.79 -14.80
N LYS A 99 5.75 -1.09 -15.88
CA LYS A 99 5.93 0.36 -15.97
C LYS A 99 4.88 1.06 -15.10
N THR A 100 5.32 2.03 -14.31
CA THR A 100 4.48 2.86 -13.44
C THR A 100 4.59 4.33 -13.84
N SER A 101 3.58 5.14 -13.55
CA SER A 101 3.60 6.58 -13.84
C SER A 101 4.69 7.29 -13.06
N LYS A 102 4.81 6.98 -11.77
CA LYS A 102 5.85 7.47 -10.87
C LYS A 102 6.02 6.49 -9.72
N THR A 103 7.26 6.24 -9.32
CA THR A 103 7.54 5.49 -8.10
C THR A 103 7.99 6.43 -7.00
N THR A 104 7.37 6.32 -5.83
CA THR A 104 7.87 6.97 -4.63
C THR A 104 9.10 6.23 -4.13
N ARG A 105 10.11 6.97 -3.65
CA ARG A 105 11.28 6.37 -3.02
C ARG A 105 10.83 5.55 -1.81
N ILE A 106 11.14 4.26 -1.82
CA ILE A 106 10.81 3.34 -0.74
C ILE A 106 12.00 3.30 0.23
N ASN A 107 11.79 3.81 1.45
CA ASN A 107 12.76 3.71 2.52
C ASN A 107 12.33 2.56 3.43
N GLY A 108 12.94 1.39 3.28
CA GLY A 108 12.60 0.23 4.08
C GLY A 108 12.43 -1.05 3.26
N GLN A 109 12.05 -2.11 3.95
CA GLN A 109 11.87 -3.42 3.34
C GLN A 109 10.41 -3.64 2.95
N ILE A 110 10.15 -3.96 1.68
CA ILE A 110 8.82 -4.37 1.23
C ILE A 110 8.51 -5.74 1.84
N LYS A 111 7.39 -5.87 2.55
CA LYS A 111 6.88 -7.12 3.14
C LYS A 111 5.77 -7.75 2.32
N GLU A 112 4.82 -6.92 1.90
CA GLU A 112 3.69 -7.35 1.09
C GLU A 112 3.45 -6.33 -0.03
N TYR A 113 2.84 -6.80 -1.10
CA TYR A 113 2.39 -5.96 -2.20
C TYR A 113 0.95 -6.33 -2.56
N THR A 114 0.17 -5.34 -2.95
CA THR A 114 -1.21 -5.54 -3.42
C THR A 114 -1.35 -4.87 -4.78
N VAL A 115 -1.72 -5.65 -5.78
CA VAL A 115 -2.10 -5.13 -7.10
C VAL A 115 -3.61 -4.98 -7.11
N ILE A 116 -4.08 -3.82 -7.54
CA ILE A 116 -5.49 -3.44 -7.55
C ILE A 116 -5.83 -3.03 -8.97
N ARG A 117 -6.92 -3.58 -9.50
CA ARG A 117 -7.56 -3.13 -10.74
C ARG A 117 -8.85 -2.41 -10.36
N GLU A 118 -8.95 -1.14 -10.71
CA GLU A 118 -10.17 -0.35 -10.50
C GLU A 118 -11.19 -0.55 -11.63
N SER A 119 -12.41 -0.10 -11.38
CA SER A 119 -13.55 -0.26 -12.31
C SER A 119 -13.33 0.39 -13.67
N PHE A 120 -12.54 1.45 -13.73
CA PHE A 120 -12.22 2.18 -14.96
C PHE A 120 -11.06 1.58 -15.76
N GLY A 121 -10.50 0.44 -15.29
CA GLY A 121 -9.40 -0.24 -15.95
C GLY A 121 -8.02 0.18 -15.48
N ASP A 122 -7.90 1.15 -14.58
CA ASP A 122 -6.64 1.58 -14.02
C ASP A 122 -6.09 0.54 -13.03
N TYR A 123 -4.76 0.43 -13.00
CA TYR A 123 -4.04 -0.48 -12.12
C TYR A 123 -3.19 0.30 -11.15
N TYR A 124 -3.24 -0.12 -9.89
CA TYR A 124 -2.42 0.42 -8.80
C TYR A 124 -1.65 -0.70 -8.14
N ILE A 125 -0.46 -0.37 -7.64
CA ILE A 125 0.31 -1.25 -6.75
C ILE A 125 0.55 -0.53 -5.44
N SER A 126 0.20 -1.20 -4.33
CA SER A 126 0.42 -0.74 -2.98
C SER A 126 1.45 -1.62 -2.30
N PHE A 127 2.35 -1.04 -1.51
CA PHE A 127 3.36 -1.76 -0.75
C PHE A 127 3.16 -1.57 0.75
N GLN A 128 3.24 -2.67 1.49
CA GLN A 128 3.44 -2.64 2.92
C GLN A 128 4.95 -2.69 3.17
N ILE A 129 5.47 -1.67 3.82
CA ILE A 129 6.90 -1.47 4.05
C ILE A 129 7.16 -1.54 5.54
N GLU A 130 8.23 -2.24 5.92
CA GLU A 130 8.83 -2.15 7.24
C GLU A 130 9.95 -1.10 7.17
N GLU A 131 9.69 0.06 7.77
CA GLU A 131 10.71 1.09 7.93
C GLU A 131 11.55 0.80 9.17
N PRO A 132 12.86 1.11 9.16
CA PRO A 132 13.64 1.12 10.38
C PRO A 132 13.03 2.10 11.38
N ASP A 133 13.15 1.80 12.66
CA ASP A 133 12.65 2.69 13.70
C ASP A 133 13.18 4.10 13.47
N ARG A 134 12.26 5.04 13.29
CA ARG A 134 12.64 6.45 13.25
C ARG A 134 13.07 6.84 14.66
N GLU A 135 14.22 7.47 14.75
CA GLU A 135 14.58 8.15 16.02
C GLU A 135 13.42 9.04 16.42
N LEU A 136 12.76 8.68 17.51
CA LEU A 136 11.69 9.50 18.06
C LEU A 136 12.32 10.84 18.42
N LEU A 137 11.76 11.90 17.86
CA LEU A 137 12.14 13.25 18.26
C LEU A 137 12.06 13.33 19.79
N VAL A 138 13.13 13.84 20.41
CA VAL A 138 13.17 14.04 21.84
C VAL A 138 11.95 14.88 22.23
N LYS A 139 11.12 14.34 23.11
CA LYS A 139 9.96 15.07 23.62
C LYS A 139 10.47 16.31 24.36
N THR A 140 10.35 17.46 23.74
CA THR A 140 10.59 18.73 24.44
C THR A 140 9.42 18.93 25.37
N LYS A 141 9.71 19.35 26.63
CA LYS A 141 8.65 19.72 27.60
C LYS A 141 7.95 21.04 27.22
N GLN A 142 8.26 21.58 26.06
CA GLN A 142 7.65 22.81 25.57
C GLN A 142 6.26 22.51 24.98
N LEU A 143 5.27 23.17 25.54
CA LEU A 143 3.90 23.18 25.06
C LEU A 143 3.74 24.37 24.10
N MET A 144 3.15 24.14 22.96
CA MET A 144 2.85 25.17 21.98
C MET A 144 1.35 25.13 21.68
N GLY A 145 0.66 26.22 21.94
CA GLY A 145 -0.72 26.42 21.56
C GLY A 145 -0.81 26.96 20.14
N GLY A 146 -1.83 26.56 19.39
CA GLY A 146 -2.11 27.09 18.06
C GLY A 146 -3.58 27.46 17.94
N ASP A 147 -3.86 28.62 17.33
CA ASP A 147 -5.20 29.09 17.03
C ASP A 147 -5.40 29.17 15.51
N LEU A 148 -6.51 28.63 15.04
CA LEU A 148 -6.91 28.66 13.62
C LEU A 148 -7.81 29.88 13.38
N GLY A 149 -7.38 30.78 12.49
CA GLY A 149 -8.08 32.01 12.22
C GLY A 149 -8.42 32.26 10.76
N LEU A 150 -9.27 33.24 10.53
CA LEU A 150 -9.70 33.66 9.18
C LEU A 150 -8.63 34.47 8.44
N THR A 151 -7.85 35.30 9.16
CA THR A 151 -6.82 36.17 8.58
C THR A 151 -5.50 35.40 8.37
N HIS A 152 -5.11 34.62 9.36
CA HIS A 152 -3.99 33.70 9.31
C HIS A 152 -4.52 32.30 9.50
N LEU A 153 -4.00 31.34 8.72
CA LEU A 153 -4.42 29.94 8.83
C LEU A 153 -4.14 29.39 10.24
N LEU A 154 -2.99 29.77 10.79
CA LEU A 154 -2.56 29.30 12.10
C LEU A 154 -1.71 30.41 12.77
N THR A 155 -2.02 30.73 14.01
CA THR A 155 -1.21 31.58 14.88
C THR A 155 -0.74 30.74 16.06
N LEU A 156 0.57 30.65 16.26
CA LEU A 156 1.17 29.90 17.37
C LEU A 156 1.41 30.80 18.60
N SER A 157 1.41 30.18 19.80
CA SER A 157 1.65 30.89 21.08
C SER A 157 3.03 31.57 21.16
N ASN A 158 3.98 31.17 20.33
CA ASN A 158 5.29 31.81 20.19
C ASN A 158 5.30 33.03 19.24
N GLY A 159 4.14 33.45 18.76
CA GLY A 159 3.99 34.59 17.85
C GLY A 159 4.14 34.28 16.35
N LEU A 160 4.51 33.06 15.99
CA LEU A 160 4.59 32.66 14.56
C LEU A 160 3.19 32.63 13.95
N LYS A 161 3.06 33.27 12.78
CA LYS A 161 1.82 33.34 12.01
C LYS A 161 2.00 32.72 10.64
N PHE A 162 1.14 31.78 10.30
CA PHE A 162 1.10 31.14 8.98
C PHE A 162 -0.01 31.78 8.16
N PRO A 163 0.30 32.31 6.98
CA PRO A 163 -0.69 32.95 6.13
C PRO A 163 -1.72 31.93 5.61
N LYS A 164 -2.92 32.41 5.33
CA LYS A 164 -3.94 31.60 4.69
C LYS A 164 -3.47 31.20 3.28
N PHE A 165 -3.62 29.93 2.95
CA PHE A 165 -3.34 29.45 1.60
C PHE A 165 -4.35 30.06 0.61
N SER A 166 -3.86 30.86 -0.34
CA SER A 166 -4.65 31.38 -1.43
C SER A 166 -4.18 30.78 -2.75
N PRO A 167 -4.98 29.95 -3.42
CA PRO A 167 -4.60 29.33 -4.70
C PRO A 167 -4.15 30.34 -5.76
N GLY A 168 -4.75 31.52 -5.79
CA GLY A 168 -4.38 32.61 -6.70
C GLY A 168 -2.99 33.19 -6.46
N GLN A 169 -2.55 33.27 -5.20
CA GLN A 169 -1.20 33.74 -4.86
C GLN A 169 -0.12 32.74 -5.25
N THR A 170 -0.38 31.44 -5.09
CA THR A 170 0.55 30.39 -5.50
C THR A 170 0.71 30.36 -7.03
N LEU A 171 -0.38 30.55 -7.77
CA LEU A 171 -0.33 30.65 -9.23
C LEU A 171 0.47 31.88 -9.65
N ALA A 172 0.25 33.04 -9.03
CA ALA A 172 0.99 34.27 -9.33
C ALA A 172 2.48 34.16 -9.02
N LEU A 173 2.85 33.45 -7.93
CA LEU A 173 4.27 33.18 -7.60
C LEU A 173 4.91 32.24 -8.60
N SER A 174 4.21 31.18 -9.03
CA SER A 174 4.72 30.25 -10.05
C SER A 174 4.90 30.91 -11.41
N LEU A 175 3.96 31.77 -11.83
CA LEU A 175 4.07 32.55 -13.06
C LEU A 175 5.22 33.56 -13.02
N LYS A 176 5.45 34.23 -11.87
CA LYS A 176 6.62 35.11 -11.68
C LYS A 176 7.94 34.33 -11.71
N ALA A 177 7.99 33.12 -11.17
CA ALA A 177 9.18 32.29 -11.23
C ALA A 177 9.49 31.85 -12.67
N GLN A 178 8.47 31.44 -13.43
CA GLN A 178 8.61 31.08 -14.85
C GLN A 178 9.09 32.28 -15.70
N SER A 179 8.53 33.47 -15.48
CA SER A 179 8.94 34.67 -16.23
C SER A 179 10.35 35.14 -15.91
N LYS A 180 10.87 34.88 -14.71
CA LYS A 180 12.28 35.11 -14.38
C LYS A 180 13.22 34.10 -15.05
N ALA A 181 12.84 32.84 -15.10
CA ALA A 181 13.62 31.79 -15.75
C ALA A 181 13.73 31.99 -17.27
N SER A 182 12.66 32.48 -17.92
CA SER A 182 12.67 32.77 -19.37
C SER A 182 13.41 34.05 -19.76
N LYS A 183 13.74 34.94 -18.81
CA LYS A 183 14.56 36.15 -19.04
C LYS A 183 16.06 35.94 -18.80
N SER A 184 16.47 34.78 -18.29
CA SER A 184 17.85 34.40 -18.01
C SER A 184 18.45 33.46 -19.08
N MET A 185 17.72 33.20 -20.16
CA MET A 185 18.18 32.59 -21.40
C MET A 185 18.31 33.66 -22.47
#